data_feac88ebd577e6fde2919b5669d525c8
#
_entry.id   feac88ebd577e6fde2919b5669d525c8
#
_cell.length_a   1.000
_cell.length_b   1.000
_cell.length_c   1.000
_cell.angle_alpha   90.00
_cell.angle_beta   90.00
_cell.angle_gamma   90.00
#
_symmetry.space_group_name_H-M   'P 1'
#
loop_
_entity.id
_entity.type
_entity.pdbx_description
1 polymer ?
#
loop_
_entity_poly.entity_id
_entity_poly.type
_entity_poly.pdbx_seq_one_letter_code
_entity_poly.pdbx_strand_id
1 'polypeptide(L)'
;MCKSLKIATVVLMVILAAAFKPTKPATRTEAPPDLQLEGGRRLSYERSFSSENEVKPKRGFWSRLVDIVAGEPDFHSMVRPYSVVTDSRGRVIVSDPGAAGVHIFDFADKKYKFLSRADNIKDPMLTPQCVAVDASDNIYVTDSEAGKIFVFDASGKYQRVIGSLKGGEGYFKRPTGIAVDAKAQRIYVTDTLRDKIFMLDMQGSVLQTFGKNGQGEGEFNYPTELRLDGDNLIVVDAMNFRVQVFDRSGQFRFAIGGIGDSTGTMFRPKGIGVDSEGDLYVVDGLWGMVQVFNRQGDLLYYFGSRGTEAGEFQLPTGLSIDAQDRIFVVDSFNRRIQVFHFYGAGKWSHAGGSQ
;
A
#
# COMPACT_ATOMS: atom_id res chain seq x y z
N MET A 1 -37.48 -46.56 -34.84
CA MET A 1 -37.47 -46.44 -33.37
C MET A 1 -36.18 -45.91 -32.78
N CYS A 2 -35.22 -45.35 -33.53
CA CYS A 2 -33.88 -44.99 -32.97
C CYS A 2 -33.57 -43.49 -32.89
N LYS A 3 -34.49 -42.59 -33.31
CA LYS A 3 -34.30 -41.10 -33.23
C LYS A 3 -34.92 -40.46 -32.00
N SER A 4 -35.95 -41.06 -31.40
CA SER A 4 -36.64 -40.48 -30.24
C SER A 4 -35.88 -40.72 -28.91
N LEU A 5 -35.01 -41.75 -28.84
CA LEU A 5 -34.24 -42.10 -27.63
C LEU A 5 -33.05 -41.13 -27.40
N LYS A 6 -32.45 -40.56 -28.47
CA LYS A 6 -31.31 -39.63 -28.35
C LYS A 6 -31.72 -38.26 -27.89
N ILE A 7 -32.93 -37.80 -28.19
CA ILE A 7 -33.44 -36.49 -27.77
C ILE A 7 -33.80 -36.48 -26.28
N ALA A 8 -34.37 -37.58 -25.78
CA ALA A 8 -34.70 -37.73 -24.36
C ALA A 8 -33.47 -37.76 -23.47
N THR A 9 -32.36 -38.37 -23.92
CA THR A 9 -31.11 -38.42 -23.16
C THR A 9 -30.39 -37.06 -23.09
N VAL A 10 -30.43 -36.28 -24.17
CA VAL A 10 -29.84 -34.91 -24.19
C VAL A 10 -30.64 -33.96 -23.32
N VAL A 11 -31.99 -34.03 -23.33
CA VAL A 11 -32.84 -33.19 -22.48
C VAL A 11 -32.69 -33.58 -21.01
N LEU A 12 -32.52 -34.84 -20.68
CA LEU A 12 -32.29 -35.26 -19.30
C LEU A 12 -30.91 -34.85 -18.78
N MET A 13 -29.85 -34.83 -19.58
CA MET A 13 -28.52 -34.30 -19.19
C MET A 13 -28.54 -32.80 -19.00
N VAL A 14 -29.30 -32.03 -19.79
CA VAL A 14 -29.41 -30.58 -19.61
C VAL A 14 -30.21 -30.22 -18.35
N ILE A 15 -31.22 -31.02 -17.98
CA ILE A 15 -31.99 -30.82 -16.76
C ILE A 15 -31.19 -31.23 -15.50
N LEU A 16 -30.35 -32.26 -15.56
CA LEU A 16 -29.46 -32.60 -14.45
C LEU A 16 -28.31 -31.58 -14.26
N ALA A 17 -27.82 -30.96 -15.34
CA ALA A 17 -26.80 -29.90 -15.24
C ALA A 17 -27.36 -28.60 -14.65
N ALA A 18 -28.67 -28.34 -14.80
CA ALA A 18 -29.31 -27.16 -14.20
C ALA A 18 -29.59 -27.30 -12.68
N ALA A 19 -29.51 -28.51 -12.12
CA ALA A 19 -29.76 -28.74 -10.68
C ALA A 19 -28.54 -28.57 -9.78
N PHE A 20 -27.34 -28.52 -10.34
CA PHE A 20 -26.11 -28.17 -9.62
C PHE A 20 -25.75 -26.71 -9.90
N LYS A 21 -26.49 -25.76 -9.34
CA LYS A 21 -25.95 -24.44 -9.09
C LYS A 21 -24.93 -24.61 -7.95
N PRO A 22 -23.63 -24.34 -8.18
CA PRO A 22 -22.71 -24.22 -7.06
C PRO A 22 -23.25 -23.05 -6.22
N THR A 23 -23.77 -23.34 -5.04
CA THR A 23 -23.98 -22.33 -4.03
C THR A 23 -22.60 -21.74 -3.75
N LYS A 24 -22.32 -20.54 -4.31
CA LYS A 24 -21.24 -19.72 -3.79
C LYS A 24 -21.47 -19.64 -2.28
N PRO A 25 -20.50 -20.02 -1.45
CA PRO A 25 -20.60 -19.69 -0.05
C PRO A 25 -20.74 -18.18 0.01
N ALA A 26 -21.87 -17.72 0.50
CA ALA A 26 -22.04 -16.33 0.87
C ALA A 26 -21.18 -16.11 2.12
N THR A 27 -19.90 -15.92 1.94
CA THR A 27 -19.05 -15.31 2.95
C THR A 27 -19.48 -13.85 3.01
N ARG A 28 -20.52 -13.59 3.76
CA ARG A 28 -20.80 -12.27 4.29
C ARG A 28 -19.76 -12.09 5.39
N THR A 29 -18.60 -11.59 5.03
CA THR A 29 -17.54 -11.27 5.97
C THR A 29 -18.10 -10.14 6.83
N GLU A 30 -18.49 -10.45 8.06
CA GLU A 30 -18.87 -9.43 9.04
C GLU A 30 -17.62 -8.57 9.30
N ALA A 31 -17.81 -7.25 9.34
CA ALA A 31 -16.74 -6.35 9.73
C ALA A 31 -16.26 -6.72 11.14
N PRO A 32 -14.96 -6.70 11.42
CA PRO A 32 -14.48 -6.93 12.78
C PRO A 32 -15.06 -5.87 13.72
N PRO A 33 -15.27 -6.21 14.99
CA PRO A 33 -15.74 -5.25 15.98
C PRO A 33 -14.74 -4.11 16.14
N ASP A 34 -15.24 -2.93 16.48
CA ASP A 34 -14.40 -1.78 16.82
C ASP A 34 -13.49 -2.11 18.01
N LEU A 35 -12.23 -1.76 17.88
CA LEU A 35 -11.27 -1.85 18.96
C LEU A 35 -11.39 -0.59 19.83
N GLN A 36 -11.88 -0.77 21.07
CA GLN A 36 -11.94 0.31 22.05
C GLN A 36 -10.56 0.46 22.70
N LEU A 37 -10.04 1.67 22.71
CA LEU A 37 -8.71 2.01 23.19
C LEU A 37 -8.82 2.88 24.46
N GLU A 38 -7.73 2.97 25.20
CA GLU A 38 -7.65 3.84 26.38
C GLU A 38 -7.89 5.31 26.02
N GLY A 39 -8.43 6.07 26.97
CA GLY A 39 -8.72 7.49 26.78
C GLY A 39 -9.91 7.79 25.86
N GLY A 40 -10.79 6.82 25.61
CA GLY A 40 -11.95 6.99 24.74
C GLY A 40 -11.62 7.02 23.24
N ARG A 41 -10.43 6.58 22.86
CA ARG A 41 -10.02 6.38 21.47
C ARG A 41 -10.63 5.11 20.88
N ARG A 42 -10.71 5.03 19.58
CA ARG A 42 -11.29 3.86 18.89
C ARG A 42 -10.63 3.65 17.54
N LEU A 43 -10.45 2.40 17.17
CA LEU A 43 -10.09 1.97 15.81
C LEU A 43 -11.25 1.18 15.21
N SER A 44 -11.73 1.59 14.05
CA SER A 44 -12.82 0.94 13.33
C SER A 44 -12.36 0.46 11.96
N TYR A 45 -12.84 -0.70 11.53
CA TYR A 45 -12.70 -1.15 10.15
C TYR A 45 -13.74 -0.44 9.28
N GLU A 46 -13.33 0.13 8.13
CA GLU A 46 -14.26 0.78 7.21
C GLU A 46 -14.62 -0.11 6.03
N ARG A 47 -13.61 -0.59 5.31
CA ARG A 47 -13.81 -1.37 4.07
C ARG A 47 -12.53 -2.01 3.57
N SER A 48 -12.65 -2.83 2.52
CA SER A 48 -11.54 -3.22 1.66
C SER A 48 -11.88 -3.00 0.19
N PHE A 49 -10.85 -2.93 -0.66
CA PHE A 49 -11.01 -2.87 -2.11
C PHE A 49 -9.80 -3.51 -2.81
N SER A 50 -10.03 -4.03 -4.02
CA SER A 50 -9.05 -4.84 -4.76
C SER A 50 -8.99 -4.53 -6.25
N SER A 51 -9.96 -3.83 -6.81
CA SER A 51 -10.09 -3.63 -8.25
C SER A 51 -10.78 -2.32 -8.64
N GLU A 52 -10.68 -1.95 -9.90
CA GLU A 52 -11.36 -0.77 -10.45
C GLU A 52 -12.90 -0.83 -10.34
N ASN A 53 -13.46 -2.04 -10.17
CA ASN A 53 -14.90 -2.23 -10.06
C ASN A 53 -15.51 -1.63 -8.79
N GLU A 54 -14.71 -1.44 -7.73
CA GLU A 54 -15.17 -0.81 -6.50
C GLU A 54 -15.23 0.72 -6.60
N VAL A 55 -14.60 1.29 -7.62
CA VAL A 55 -14.60 2.74 -7.88
C VAL A 55 -15.57 3.13 -8.97
N LYS A 56 -15.59 2.39 -10.09
CA LYS A 56 -16.44 2.68 -11.22
C LYS A 56 -17.91 2.39 -10.91
N PRO A 57 -18.85 3.19 -11.41
CA PRO A 57 -20.27 2.92 -11.22
C PRO A 57 -20.63 1.54 -11.78
N LYS A 58 -21.54 0.84 -11.07
CA LYS A 58 -22.05 -0.46 -11.54
C LYS A 58 -22.61 -0.31 -12.94
N ARG A 59 -22.14 -1.18 -13.85
CA ARG A 59 -22.60 -1.19 -15.25
C ARG A 59 -24.10 -1.46 -15.33
N GLY A 60 -24.79 -0.70 -16.19
CA GLY A 60 -26.22 -0.87 -16.44
C GLY A 60 -26.53 -2.19 -17.16
N PHE A 61 -27.81 -2.54 -17.21
CA PHE A 61 -28.30 -3.79 -17.85
C PHE A 61 -27.80 -3.94 -19.30
N TRP A 62 -27.85 -2.87 -20.10
CA TRP A 62 -27.44 -2.88 -21.51
C TRP A 62 -25.94 -3.11 -21.71
N SER A 63 -25.09 -2.58 -20.83
CA SER A 63 -23.65 -2.85 -20.93
C SER A 63 -23.31 -4.30 -20.61
N ARG A 64 -24.04 -4.95 -19.69
CA ARG A 64 -23.88 -6.39 -19.41
C ARG A 64 -24.28 -7.27 -20.60
N LEU A 65 -25.28 -6.87 -21.38
CA LEU A 65 -25.66 -7.56 -22.61
C LEU A 65 -24.57 -7.48 -23.68
N VAL A 66 -23.91 -6.33 -23.80
CA VAL A 66 -22.76 -6.15 -24.70
C VAL A 66 -21.58 -7.02 -24.25
N ASP A 67 -21.31 -7.10 -22.95
CA ASP A 67 -20.22 -7.92 -22.38
C ASP A 67 -20.43 -9.42 -22.69
N ILE A 68 -21.67 -9.92 -22.72
CA ILE A 68 -21.99 -11.30 -23.09
C ILE A 68 -21.62 -11.61 -24.56
N VAL A 69 -21.74 -10.64 -25.44
CA VAL A 69 -21.49 -10.79 -26.89
C VAL A 69 -20.04 -10.48 -27.25
N ALA A 70 -19.43 -9.48 -26.62
CA ALA A 70 -18.08 -8.98 -26.91
C ALA A 70 -16.99 -9.56 -26.01
N GLY A 71 -17.35 -10.35 -25.00
CA GLY A 71 -16.47 -10.79 -23.91
C GLY A 71 -16.46 -9.79 -22.75
N GLU A 72 -16.26 -10.28 -21.54
CA GLU A 72 -16.09 -9.40 -20.38
C GLU A 72 -14.79 -8.60 -20.57
N PRO A 73 -14.83 -7.25 -20.38
CA PRO A 73 -13.62 -6.46 -20.44
C PRO A 73 -12.66 -6.87 -19.32
N ASP A 74 -11.38 -6.89 -19.63
CA ASP A 74 -10.34 -7.11 -18.64
C ASP A 74 -10.37 -5.99 -17.60
N PHE A 75 -10.75 -6.35 -16.38
CA PHE A 75 -10.72 -5.42 -15.25
C PHE A 75 -9.35 -5.44 -14.59
N HIS A 76 -8.82 -4.24 -14.31
CA HIS A 76 -7.60 -4.13 -13.54
C HIS A 76 -7.88 -4.46 -12.07
N SER A 77 -7.37 -5.60 -11.65
CA SER A 77 -7.35 -6.02 -10.25
C SER A 77 -5.92 -5.99 -9.73
N MET A 78 -5.77 -5.76 -8.43
CA MET A 78 -4.47 -5.89 -7.79
C MET A 78 -3.97 -7.33 -7.88
N VAL A 79 -2.67 -7.49 -8.18
CA VAL A 79 -2.02 -8.80 -8.30
C VAL A 79 -1.16 -9.08 -7.09
N ARG A 80 -0.32 -8.12 -6.70
CA ARG A 80 0.58 -8.20 -5.56
C ARG A 80 0.96 -6.79 -5.10
N PRO A 81 -0.01 -6.03 -4.59
CA PRO A 81 0.22 -4.65 -4.18
C PRO A 81 1.29 -4.58 -3.09
N TYR A 82 2.06 -3.49 -3.05
CA TYR A 82 3.19 -3.38 -2.14
C TYR A 82 3.15 -2.11 -1.27
N SER A 83 2.95 -0.94 -1.84
CA SER A 83 2.93 0.33 -1.12
C SER A 83 1.68 1.13 -1.47
N VAL A 84 1.25 1.98 -0.54
CA VAL A 84 0.06 2.82 -0.68
C VAL A 84 0.34 4.22 -0.14
N VAL A 85 -0.20 5.23 -0.83
CA VAL A 85 -0.28 6.62 -0.33
C VAL A 85 -1.62 7.22 -0.71
N THR A 86 -2.01 8.27 0.00
CA THR A 86 -3.11 9.15 -0.38
C THR A 86 -2.57 10.50 -0.81
N ASP A 87 -3.18 11.13 -1.80
CA ASP A 87 -2.85 12.48 -2.21
C ASP A 87 -3.78 13.53 -1.56
N SER A 88 -3.56 14.82 -1.88
CA SER A 88 -4.33 15.92 -1.30
C SER A 88 -5.82 15.88 -1.63
N ARG A 89 -6.22 15.16 -2.70
CA ARG A 89 -7.60 14.97 -3.13
C ARG A 89 -8.24 13.71 -2.53
N GLY A 90 -7.50 12.96 -1.72
CA GLY A 90 -7.94 11.69 -1.12
C GLY A 90 -7.98 10.52 -2.11
N ARG A 91 -7.29 10.63 -3.26
CA ARG A 91 -7.10 9.47 -4.16
C ARG A 91 -6.13 8.51 -3.51
N VAL A 92 -6.40 7.23 -3.67
CA VAL A 92 -5.53 6.17 -3.15
C VAL A 92 -4.64 5.66 -4.29
N ILE A 93 -3.33 5.76 -4.11
CA ILE A 93 -2.32 5.41 -5.10
C ILE A 93 -1.56 4.20 -4.56
N VAL A 94 -1.57 3.10 -5.34
CA VAL A 94 -1.03 1.81 -4.91
C VAL A 94 -0.03 1.30 -5.93
N SER A 95 1.20 1.03 -5.51
CA SER A 95 2.15 0.31 -6.35
C SER A 95 1.83 -1.18 -6.36
N ASP A 96 1.91 -1.79 -7.53
CA ASP A 96 1.68 -3.23 -7.71
C ASP A 96 2.81 -3.84 -8.56
N PRO A 97 3.89 -4.33 -7.91
CA PRO A 97 4.96 -5.04 -8.60
C PRO A 97 4.46 -6.25 -9.39
N GLY A 98 3.40 -6.93 -8.91
CA GLY A 98 2.82 -8.08 -9.59
C GLY A 98 2.11 -7.72 -10.89
N ALA A 99 1.57 -6.52 -10.99
CA ALA A 99 0.95 -5.97 -12.20
C ALA A 99 1.93 -5.10 -13.02
N ALA A 100 3.17 -4.91 -12.56
CA ALA A 100 4.17 -4.00 -13.11
C ALA A 100 3.63 -2.57 -13.36
N GLY A 101 2.89 -2.03 -12.37
CA GLY A 101 2.24 -0.74 -12.51
C GLY A 101 1.78 -0.09 -11.20
N VAL A 102 1.05 1.00 -11.34
CA VAL A 102 0.50 1.76 -10.23
C VAL A 102 -0.98 2.01 -10.45
N HIS A 103 -1.80 1.64 -9.48
CA HIS A 103 -3.24 1.89 -9.46
C HIS A 103 -3.54 3.24 -8.80
N ILE A 104 -4.44 4.01 -9.39
CA ILE A 104 -4.97 5.26 -8.84
C ILE A 104 -6.47 5.11 -8.71
N PHE A 105 -6.97 5.08 -7.47
CA PHE A 105 -8.38 4.97 -7.13
C PHE A 105 -8.90 6.32 -6.66
N ASP A 106 -9.85 6.90 -7.39
CA ASP A 106 -10.54 8.13 -7.04
C ASP A 106 -11.99 7.79 -6.69
N PHE A 107 -12.25 7.58 -5.41
CA PHE A 107 -13.58 7.21 -4.93
C PHE A 107 -14.55 8.39 -4.95
N ALA A 108 -14.07 9.62 -4.84
CA ALA A 108 -14.88 10.82 -4.87
C ALA A 108 -15.45 11.06 -6.28
N ASP A 109 -14.57 11.07 -7.27
CA ASP A 109 -14.93 11.29 -8.68
C ASP A 109 -15.35 10.00 -9.41
N LYS A 110 -15.28 8.84 -8.74
CA LYS A 110 -15.56 7.51 -9.33
C LYS A 110 -14.71 7.22 -10.55
N LYS A 111 -13.41 7.58 -10.47
CA LYS A 111 -12.44 7.38 -11.54
C LYS A 111 -11.36 6.40 -11.10
N TYR A 112 -10.86 5.67 -12.07
CA TYR A 112 -9.74 4.77 -11.90
C TYR A 112 -8.75 4.98 -13.03
N LYS A 113 -7.45 4.94 -12.73
CA LYS A 113 -6.38 4.95 -13.70
C LYS A 113 -5.31 3.93 -13.31
N PHE A 114 -4.78 3.24 -14.30
CA PHE A 114 -3.64 2.36 -14.12
C PHE A 114 -2.45 2.93 -14.91
N LEU A 115 -1.35 3.16 -14.22
CA LEU A 115 -0.08 3.61 -14.82
C LEU A 115 0.74 2.35 -15.09
N SER A 116 0.91 2.02 -16.36
CA SER A 116 1.62 0.82 -16.78
C SER A 116 2.76 1.13 -17.74
N ARG A 117 3.47 0.07 -18.12
CA ARG A 117 4.49 0.06 -19.15
C ARG A 117 4.02 0.62 -20.51
N ALA A 118 2.71 0.54 -20.81
CA ALA A 118 2.15 0.88 -22.12
C ALA A 118 1.98 2.38 -22.37
N ASP A 119 2.10 3.23 -21.34
CA ASP A 119 1.82 4.67 -21.44
C ASP A 119 2.96 5.49 -22.07
N ASN A 120 3.46 5.09 -23.24
CA ASN A 120 4.49 5.81 -24.02
C ASN A 120 5.81 6.07 -23.28
N ILE A 121 6.17 5.25 -22.31
CA ILE A 121 7.41 5.37 -21.57
C ILE A 121 8.50 4.63 -22.35
N LYS A 122 9.53 5.34 -22.80
CA LYS A 122 10.73 4.73 -23.41
C LYS A 122 11.42 3.75 -22.46
N ASP A 123 11.33 4.02 -21.15
CA ASP A 123 11.78 3.18 -20.06
C ASP A 123 10.57 2.59 -19.36
N PRO A 124 10.25 1.30 -19.48
CA PRO A 124 9.12 0.69 -18.80
C PRO A 124 9.39 0.53 -17.30
N MET A 125 8.35 0.71 -16.47
CA MET A 125 8.39 0.20 -15.10
C MET A 125 8.44 -1.33 -15.13
N LEU A 126 9.31 -1.92 -14.31
CA LEU A 126 9.52 -3.37 -14.22
C LEU A 126 8.97 -3.91 -12.90
N THR A 127 9.41 -3.33 -11.80
CA THR A 127 9.06 -3.77 -10.44
C THR A 127 8.87 -2.53 -9.55
N PRO A 128 7.74 -1.79 -9.71
CA PRO A 128 7.43 -0.62 -8.90
C PRO A 128 7.27 -1.02 -7.44
N GLN A 129 8.06 -0.43 -6.54
CA GLN A 129 8.04 -0.77 -5.11
C GLN A 129 7.23 0.23 -4.30
N CYS A 130 7.80 1.37 -3.96
CA CYS A 130 7.11 2.36 -3.14
C CYS A 130 6.67 3.55 -3.97
N VAL A 131 5.60 4.17 -3.48
CA VAL A 131 5.02 5.40 -4.03
C VAL A 131 5.09 6.52 -3.00
N ALA A 132 5.34 7.73 -3.48
CA ALA A 132 5.21 8.97 -2.70
C ALA A 132 4.52 10.02 -3.56
N VAL A 133 3.95 11.03 -2.90
CA VAL A 133 3.39 12.22 -3.56
C VAL A 133 4.01 13.48 -2.98
N ASP A 134 4.17 14.50 -3.81
CA ASP A 134 4.56 15.82 -3.34
C ASP A 134 3.33 16.74 -3.10
N ALA A 135 3.58 17.97 -2.66
CA ALA A 135 2.51 18.95 -2.37
C ALA A 135 1.69 19.37 -3.61
N SER A 136 2.15 19.03 -4.81
CA SER A 136 1.45 19.27 -6.08
C SER A 136 0.75 18.00 -6.62
N ASP A 137 0.69 16.93 -5.79
CA ASP A 137 0.20 15.62 -6.14
C ASP A 137 0.98 14.94 -7.28
N ASN A 138 2.21 15.34 -7.57
CA ASN A 138 3.08 14.57 -8.45
C ASN A 138 3.41 13.24 -7.78
N ILE A 139 3.42 12.17 -8.58
CA ILE A 139 3.60 10.81 -8.10
C ILE A 139 5.03 10.37 -8.40
N TYR A 140 5.73 9.90 -7.38
CA TYR A 140 7.08 9.36 -7.46
C TYR A 140 7.03 7.87 -7.17
N VAL A 141 7.61 7.05 -8.05
CA VAL A 141 7.58 5.60 -7.96
C VAL A 141 9.00 5.05 -8.04
N THR A 142 9.48 4.40 -6.99
CA THR A 142 10.73 3.65 -7.06
C THR A 142 10.51 2.35 -7.82
N ASP A 143 11.43 2.01 -8.72
CA ASP A 143 11.43 0.73 -9.39
C ASP A 143 12.72 -0.03 -9.06
N SER A 144 12.55 -1.11 -8.31
CA SER A 144 13.67 -1.85 -7.73
C SER A 144 14.49 -2.63 -8.74
N GLU A 145 13.91 -3.03 -9.85
CA GLU A 145 14.58 -3.75 -10.93
C GLU A 145 15.18 -2.80 -11.95
N ALA A 146 14.45 -1.74 -12.33
CA ALA A 146 14.98 -0.71 -13.20
C ALA A 146 16.07 0.14 -12.53
N GLY A 147 16.17 0.15 -11.21
CA GLY A 147 17.13 0.96 -10.44
C GLY A 147 16.90 2.46 -10.58
N LYS A 148 15.65 2.89 -10.73
CA LYS A 148 15.22 4.25 -11.10
C LYS A 148 14.02 4.71 -10.28
N ILE A 149 13.71 6.01 -10.41
CA ILE A 149 12.48 6.59 -9.86
C ILE A 149 11.72 7.21 -11.04
N PHE A 150 10.49 6.77 -11.23
CA PHE A 150 9.57 7.32 -12.23
C PHE A 150 8.76 8.45 -11.62
N VAL A 151 8.59 9.54 -12.36
CA VAL A 151 7.83 10.72 -11.92
C VAL A 151 6.69 10.97 -12.88
N PHE A 152 5.49 11.08 -12.31
CA PHE A 152 4.26 11.40 -13.03
C PHE A 152 3.65 12.66 -12.42
N ASP A 153 2.91 13.43 -13.22
CA ASP A 153 2.14 14.54 -12.69
C ASP A 153 0.86 14.07 -11.95
N ALA A 154 0.15 15.00 -11.35
CA ALA A 154 -1.08 14.73 -10.62
C ALA A 154 -2.19 14.06 -11.45
N SER A 155 -2.13 14.14 -12.79
CA SER A 155 -3.05 13.42 -13.68
C SER A 155 -2.60 11.99 -13.98
N GLY A 156 -1.40 11.59 -13.51
CA GLY A 156 -0.74 10.34 -13.82
C GLY A 156 -0.14 10.33 -15.24
N LYS A 157 0.25 11.48 -15.78
CA LYS A 157 1.01 11.57 -17.03
C LYS A 157 2.50 11.55 -16.70
N TYR A 158 3.24 10.67 -17.39
CA TYR A 158 4.68 10.56 -17.27
C TYR A 158 5.37 11.92 -17.51
N GLN A 159 6.30 12.28 -16.63
CA GLN A 159 7.08 13.50 -16.71
C GLN A 159 8.55 13.21 -17.00
N ARG A 160 9.17 12.38 -16.17
CA ARG A 160 10.61 12.09 -16.25
C ARG A 160 10.98 10.87 -15.41
N VAL A 161 12.23 10.46 -15.56
CA VAL A 161 12.86 9.46 -14.70
C VAL A 161 14.06 10.10 -13.99
N ILE A 162 14.30 9.68 -12.73
CA ILE A 162 15.48 10.03 -11.93
C ILE A 162 16.35 8.79 -11.79
N GLY A 163 17.68 8.96 -11.84
CA GLY A 163 18.62 7.87 -11.69
C GLY A 163 18.85 7.06 -12.96
N SER A 164 18.64 7.64 -14.15
CA SER A 164 19.05 7.01 -15.41
C SER A 164 20.50 7.37 -15.76
N LEU A 165 21.32 6.36 -16.01
CA LEU A 165 22.71 6.52 -16.47
C LEU A 165 22.79 6.62 -18.00
N LYS A 166 23.99 6.98 -18.52
CA LYS A 166 24.26 6.90 -19.97
C LYS A 166 24.13 5.47 -20.43
N GLY A 167 23.29 5.12 -21.31
CA GLY A 167 23.02 3.74 -21.73
C GLY A 167 21.72 3.18 -21.20
N GLY A 168 21.00 3.92 -20.35
CA GLY A 168 19.68 3.57 -19.90
C GLY A 168 19.64 2.70 -18.64
N GLU A 169 20.80 2.34 -18.06
CA GLU A 169 20.88 1.61 -16.79
C GLU A 169 20.43 2.48 -15.62
N GLY A 170 19.98 1.82 -14.52
CA GLY A 170 19.60 2.47 -13.27
C GLY A 170 20.81 2.85 -12.42
N TYR A 171 20.74 4.02 -11.80
CA TYR A 171 21.75 4.48 -10.85
C TYR A 171 21.70 3.73 -9.53
N PHE A 172 20.49 3.47 -9.04
CA PHE A 172 20.28 2.76 -7.78
C PHE A 172 20.45 1.26 -7.99
N LYS A 173 20.92 0.57 -6.95
CA LYS A 173 21.08 -0.88 -7.01
C LYS A 173 19.75 -1.61 -6.75
N ARG A 174 19.00 -1.14 -5.76
CA ARG A 174 17.64 -1.61 -5.44
C ARG A 174 16.88 -0.53 -4.67
N PRO A 175 16.38 0.50 -5.34
CA PRO A 175 15.60 1.51 -4.65
C PRO A 175 14.25 0.91 -4.21
N THR A 176 13.88 1.15 -2.96
CA THR A 176 12.63 0.66 -2.37
C THR A 176 11.82 1.81 -1.81
N GLY A 177 12.05 2.24 -0.58
CA GLY A 177 11.31 3.34 0.02
C GLY A 177 11.62 4.68 -0.62
N ILE A 178 10.63 5.56 -0.62
CA ILE A 178 10.75 6.94 -1.12
C ILE A 178 9.88 7.89 -0.30
N ALA A 179 10.42 9.07 0.02
CA ALA A 179 9.66 10.19 0.56
C ALA A 179 10.10 11.50 -0.10
N VAL A 180 9.15 12.41 -0.27
CA VAL A 180 9.37 13.71 -0.92
C VAL A 180 9.08 14.82 0.07
N ASP A 181 10.08 15.64 0.35
CA ASP A 181 9.97 16.88 1.09
C ASP A 181 9.88 18.06 0.12
N ALA A 182 8.67 18.39 -0.29
CA ALA A 182 8.44 19.50 -1.22
C ALA A 182 8.87 20.84 -0.66
N LYS A 183 8.79 21.04 0.68
CA LYS A 183 9.19 22.28 1.35
C LYS A 183 10.71 22.44 1.35
N ALA A 184 11.45 21.41 1.69
CA ALA A 184 12.91 21.41 1.66
C ALA A 184 13.50 21.11 0.27
N GLN A 185 12.65 20.82 -0.74
CA GLN A 185 13.06 20.47 -2.10
C GLN A 185 14.00 19.28 -2.14
N ARG A 186 13.63 18.20 -1.41
CA ARG A 186 14.43 16.98 -1.27
C ARG A 186 13.64 15.71 -1.50
N ILE A 187 14.30 14.71 -2.02
CA ILE A 187 13.81 13.35 -2.16
C ILE A 187 14.73 12.44 -1.34
N TYR A 188 14.14 11.59 -0.50
CA TYR A 188 14.85 10.55 0.26
C TYR A 188 14.52 9.19 -0.34
N VAL A 189 15.54 8.37 -0.56
CA VAL A 189 15.40 7.05 -1.18
C VAL A 189 16.22 6.02 -0.41
N THR A 190 15.60 4.91 -0.02
CA THR A 190 16.35 3.74 0.46
C THR A 190 16.89 2.96 -0.71
N ASP A 191 18.20 2.69 -0.73
CA ASP A 191 18.81 1.70 -1.62
C ASP A 191 19.12 0.45 -0.81
N THR A 192 18.20 -0.48 -0.80
CA THR A 192 18.22 -1.67 0.07
C THR A 192 19.49 -2.50 -0.08
N LEU A 193 20.01 -2.68 -1.28
CA LEU A 193 21.21 -3.48 -1.52
C LEU A 193 22.53 -2.72 -1.30
N ARG A 194 22.46 -1.43 -1.03
CA ARG A 194 23.60 -0.62 -0.61
C ARG A 194 23.59 -0.32 0.89
N ASP A 195 22.53 -0.72 1.60
CA ASP A 195 22.30 -0.39 3.01
C ASP A 195 22.47 1.10 3.30
N LYS A 196 21.87 1.94 2.41
CA LYS A 196 22.02 3.40 2.43
C LYS A 196 20.71 4.14 2.14
N ILE A 197 20.67 5.35 2.66
CA ILE A 197 19.69 6.33 2.28
C ILE A 197 20.36 7.38 1.39
N PHE A 198 19.74 7.71 0.29
CA PHE A 198 20.13 8.79 -0.61
C PHE A 198 19.22 9.99 -0.36
N MET A 199 19.80 11.15 -0.18
CA MET A 199 19.13 12.45 -0.20
C MET A 199 19.46 13.12 -1.52
N LEU A 200 18.43 13.42 -2.30
CA LEU A 200 18.53 14.02 -3.62
C LEU A 200 17.86 15.39 -3.64
N ASP A 201 18.27 16.24 -4.58
CA ASP A 201 17.46 17.38 -4.97
C ASP A 201 16.26 16.94 -5.83
N MET A 202 15.35 17.87 -6.16
CA MET A 202 14.17 17.56 -6.98
C MET A 202 14.55 17.20 -8.42
N GLN A 203 15.75 17.48 -8.87
CA GLN A 203 16.27 17.11 -10.19
C GLN A 203 16.89 15.72 -10.21
N GLY A 204 17.14 15.15 -9.01
CA GLY A 204 17.70 13.82 -8.82
C GLY A 204 19.21 13.79 -8.62
N SER A 205 19.85 14.97 -8.42
CA SER A 205 21.26 15.03 -8.06
C SER A 205 21.44 14.61 -6.61
N VAL A 206 22.44 13.78 -6.34
CA VAL A 206 22.75 13.32 -4.97
C VAL A 206 23.34 14.48 -4.16
N LEU A 207 22.64 14.90 -3.12
CA LEU A 207 23.10 15.90 -2.16
C LEU A 207 23.93 15.25 -1.05
N GLN A 208 23.49 14.10 -0.55
CA GLN A 208 24.11 13.39 0.55
C GLN A 208 23.70 11.91 0.53
N THR A 209 24.52 11.06 1.14
CA THR A 209 24.16 9.69 1.49
C THR A 209 24.52 9.41 2.93
N PHE A 210 23.75 8.60 3.64
CA PHE A 210 24.07 8.14 4.97
C PHE A 210 23.64 6.68 5.16
N GLY A 211 24.16 6.06 6.22
CA GLY A 211 24.00 4.63 6.46
C GLY A 211 25.10 3.80 5.82
N LYS A 212 25.28 2.61 6.36
CA LYS A 212 26.15 1.53 5.90
C LYS A 212 25.63 0.21 6.46
N ASN A 213 26.09 -0.90 5.93
CA ASN A 213 25.76 -2.22 6.46
C ASN A 213 26.20 -2.36 7.93
N GLY A 214 25.29 -2.84 8.79
CA GLY A 214 25.56 -3.10 10.20
C GLY A 214 24.31 -3.10 11.08
N GLN A 215 24.52 -3.15 12.40
CA GLN A 215 23.47 -3.22 13.43
C GLN A 215 23.50 -2.05 14.42
N GLY A 216 24.51 -1.20 14.35
CA GLY A 216 24.66 -0.03 15.20
C GLY A 216 23.65 1.08 14.87
N GLU A 217 23.73 2.19 15.60
CA GLU A 217 22.96 3.39 15.36
C GLU A 217 23.33 4.00 14.00
N GLY A 218 22.32 4.27 13.15
CA GLY A 218 22.55 4.76 11.80
C GLY A 218 23.13 3.75 10.82
N GLU A 219 23.35 2.50 11.24
CA GLU A 219 23.68 1.38 10.36
C GLU A 219 22.42 0.62 9.97
N PHE A 220 22.41 0.00 8.80
CA PHE A 220 21.25 -0.69 8.24
C PHE A 220 21.56 -2.12 7.81
N ASN A 221 20.53 -2.94 7.86
CA ASN A 221 20.51 -4.24 7.23
C ASN A 221 19.20 -4.38 6.44
N TYR A 222 19.27 -4.22 5.13
CA TYR A 222 18.13 -4.19 4.24
C TYR A 222 17.09 -3.12 4.61
N PRO A 223 17.43 -1.82 4.61
CA PRO A 223 16.43 -0.74 4.78
C PRO A 223 15.43 -0.80 3.65
N THR A 224 14.14 -0.68 3.95
CA THR A 224 13.06 -0.86 2.96
C THR A 224 12.21 0.37 2.81
N GLU A 225 11.33 0.69 3.71
CA GLU A 225 10.43 1.83 3.64
C GLU A 225 10.98 3.02 4.44
N LEU A 226 10.59 4.22 4.04
CA LEU A 226 10.86 5.44 4.80
C LEU A 226 9.69 6.42 4.67
N ARG A 227 9.51 7.23 5.72
CA ARG A 227 8.46 8.26 5.80
C ARG A 227 9.00 9.51 6.47
N LEU A 228 8.40 10.64 6.09
CA LEU A 228 8.61 11.90 6.78
C LEU A 228 7.45 12.13 7.77
N ASP A 229 7.79 12.50 9.00
CA ASP A 229 6.86 12.96 10.02
C ASP A 229 7.46 14.17 10.74
N GLY A 230 6.86 15.35 10.58
CA GLY A 230 7.43 16.59 11.10
C GLY A 230 8.90 16.74 10.68
N ASP A 231 9.80 16.86 11.63
CA ASP A 231 11.25 16.96 11.40
C ASP A 231 11.96 15.60 11.41
N ASN A 232 11.20 14.52 11.43
CA ASN A 232 11.73 13.17 11.46
C ASN A 232 11.71 12.53 10.08
N LEU A 233 12.74 11.75 9.80
CA LEU A 233 12.81 10.74 8.75
C LEU A 233 12.81 9.38 9.43
N ILE A 234 11.76 8.61 9.24
CA ILE A 234 11.54 7.31 9.85
C ILE A 234 11.88 6.24 8.82
N VAL A 235 12.74 5.28 9.17
CA VAL A 235 13.27 4.27 8.24
C VAL A 235 13.07 2.88 8.81
N VAL A 236 12.48 1.99 8.02
CA VAL A 236 12.38 0.56 8.35
C VAL A 236 13.70 -0.12 8.07
N ASP A 237 14.35 -0.61 9.10
CA ASP A 237 15.58 -1.39 9.06
C ASP A 237 15.24 -2.89 9.21
N ALA A 238 14.78 -3.46 8.08
CA ALA A 238 13.95 -4.67 8.08
C ALA A 238 14.64 -5.92 8.64
N MET A 239 15.92 -6.12 8.35
CA MET A 239 16.68 -7.30 8.81
C MET A 239 17.37 -7.06 10.15
N ASN A 240 17.30 -5.85 10.69
CA ASN A 240 17.63 -5.55 12.09
C ASN A 240 16.37 -5.50 12.96
N PHE A 241 15.20 -5.83 12.41
CA PHE A 241 13.92 -5.97 13.12
C PHE A 241 13.50 -4.70 13.89
N ARG A 242 13.80 -3.53 13.34
CA ARG A 242 13.58 -2.24 13.99
C ARG A 242 13.15 -1.15 13.00
N VAL A 243 12.68 -0.05 13.56
CA VAL A 243 12.52 1.23 12.87
C VAL A 243 13.51 2.21 13.47
N GLN A 244 14.26 2.91 12.64
CA GLN A 244 15.18 3.97 13.09
C GLN A 244 14.61 5.33 12.71
N VAL A 245 14.79 6.31 13.61
CA VAL A 245 14.35 7.70 13.41
C VAL A 245 15.58 8.58 13.32
N PHE A 246 15.60 9.40 12.28
CA PHE A 246 16.64 10.39 11.97
C PHE A 246 16.02 11.78 11.92
N ASP A 247 16.84 12.80 12.03
CA ASP A 247 16.44 14.11 11.56
C ASP A 247 16.50 14.20 10.02
N ARG A 248 16.03 15.31 9.45
CA ARG A 248 16.03 15.51 8.00
C ARG A 248 17.42 15.64 7.38
N SER A 249 18.48 15.79 8.19
CA SER A 249 19.87 15.81 7.72
C SER A 249 20.52 14.39 7.73
N GLY A 250 19.79 13.39 8.24
CA GLY A 250 20.28 12.01 8.35
C GLY A 250 21.04 11.72 9.64
N GLN A 251 20.94 12.57 10.68
CA GLN A 251 21.49 12.29 11.99
C GLN A 251 20.55 11.38 12.77
N PHE A 252 21.07 10.28 13.29
CA PHE A 252 20.31 9.34 14.11
C PHE A 252 19.77 10.01 15.38
N ARG A 253 18.53 9.70 15.73
CA ARG A 253 17.85 10.16 16.95
C ARG A 253 17.59 9.02 17.92
N PHE A 254 16.83 8.00 17.49
CA PHE A 254 16.49 6.82 18.29
C PHE A 254 16.00 5.69 17.40
N ALA A 255 15.80 4.50 18.00
CA ALA A 255 15.22 3.36 17.32
C ALA A 255 14.09 2.75 18.16
N ILE A 256 13.11 2.14 17.48
CA ILE A 256 11.96 1.45 18.05
C ILE A 256 11.97 0.01 17.58
N GLY A 257 11.60 -0.91 18.47
CA GLY A 257 11.56 -2.35 18.20
C GLY A 257 12.91 -3.03 18.41
N GLY A 258 12.98 -4.25 18.00
CA GLY A 258 14.12 -5.15 18.12
C GLY A 258 13.67 -6.57 17.85
N ILE A 259 14.62 -7.48 17.75
CA ILE A 259 14.33 -8.90 17.54
C ILE A 259 13.63 -9.49 18.78
N GLY A 260 12.55 -10.26 18.55
CA GLY A 260 11.85 -10.99 19.61
C GLY A 260 10.59 -11.65 19.09
N ASP A 261 9.96 -12.43 19.97
CA ASP A 261 8.76 -13.22 19.72
C ASP A 261 7.52 -12.71 20.50
N SER A 262 7.67 -11.60 21.21
CA SER A 262 6.60 -10.95 21.98
C SER A 262 6.10 -9.67 21.29
N THR A 263 4.91 -9.23 21.63
CA THR A 263 4.38 -7.92 21.21
C THR A 263 5.32 -6.80 21.66
N GLY A 264 5.49 -5.78 20.83
CA GLY A 264 6.50 -4.73 21.03
C GLY A 264 7.85 -5.03 20.39
N THR A 265 8.12 -6.30 20.05
CA THR A 265 9.24 -6.69 19.18
C THR A 265 8.74 -6.83 17.74
N MET A 266 9.67 -6.80 16.77
CA MET A 266 9.33 -6.88 15.36
C MET A 266 10.01 -8.11 14.74
N PHE A 267 9.27 -8.83 13.91
CA PHE A 267 9.86 -9.97 13.19
C PHE A 267 10.13 -9.66 11.72
N ARG A 268 9.22 -8.92 11.07
CA ARG A 268 9.40 -8.49 9.69
C ARG A 268 8.73 -7.14 9.44
N PRO A 269 9.28 -6.05 10.00
CA PRO A 269 8.71 -4.72 9.80
C PRO A 269 8.75 -4.35 8.32
N LYS A 270 7.68 -3.73 7.84
CA LYS A 270 7.45 -3.38 6.44
C LYS A 270 6.96 -1.95 6.27
N GLY A 271 5.65 -1.75 6.26
CA GLY A 271 5.02 -0.45 6.09
C GLY A 271 4.99 0.34 7.40
N ILE A 272 5.10 1.64 7.30
CA ILE A 272 5.01 2.57 8.43
C ILE A 272 4.09 3.74 8.12
N GLY A 273 3.43 4.26 9.15
CA GLY A 273 2.63 5.47 9.11
C GLY A 273 2.60 6.14 10.48
N VAL A 274 2.22 7.41 10.51
CA VAL A 274 2.06 8.17 11.75
C VAL A 274 0.70 8.84 11.70
N ASP A 275 -0.06 8.75 12.81
CA ASP A 275 -1.37 9.37 12.92
C ASP A 275 -1.28 10.83 13.43
N SER A 276 -2.44 11.49 13.58
CA SER A 276 -2.49 12.89 14.03
C SER A 276 -2.07 13.09 15.48
N GLU A 277 -2.03 12.04 16.32
CA GLU A 277 -1.53 12.07 17.70
C GLU A 277 -0.01 11.85 17.75
N GLY A 278 0.58 11.41 16.63
CA GLY A 278 2.01 11.14 16.47
C GLY A 278 2.40 9.73 16.87
N ASP A 279 1.43 8.81 16.93
CA ASP A 279 1.67 7.41 17.19
C ASP A 279 2.16 6.72 15.91
N LEU A 280 3.18 5.87 16.04
CA LEU A 280 3.82 5.17 14.93
C LEU A 280 3.19 3.80 14.71
N TYR A 281 2.64 3.60 13.54
CA TYR A 281 2.09 2.33 13.07
C TYR A 281 3.14 1.57 12.26
N VAL A 282 3.38 0.32 12.62
CA VAL A 282 4.34 -0.54 11.94
C VAL A 282 3.68 -1.84 11.54
N VAL A 283 3.67 -2.13 10.25
CA VAL A 283 3.22 -3.42 9.72
C VAL A 283 4.26 -4.48 10.03
N ASP A 284 3.88 -5.54 10.72
CA ASP A 284 4.68 -6.76 10.80
C ASP A 284 4.16 -7.80 9.80
N GLY A 285 4.86 -7.90 8.68
CA GLY A 285 4.43 -8.74 7.57
C GLY A 285 4.39 -10.23 7.88
N LEU A 286 5.19 -10.72 8.81
CA LEU A 286 5.19 -12.14 9.16
C LEU A 286 4.16 -12.46 10.24
N TRP A 287 3.93 -11.57 11.18
CA TRP A 287 2.89 -11.73 12.19
C TRP A 287 1.49 -11.46 11.63
N GLY A 288 1.39 -10.75 10.49
CA GLY A 288 0.11 -10.42 9.89
C GLY A 288 -0.67 -9.41 10.72
N MET A 289 0.00 -8.44 11.32
CA MET A 289 -0.60 -7.43 12.19
C MET A 289 0.03 -6.06 11.97
N VAL A 290 -0.59 -5.05 12.53
CA VAL A 290 -0.05 -3.69 12.68
C VAL A 290 0.14 -3.43 14.16
N GLN A 291 1.35 -3.07 14.56
CA GLN A 291 1.69 -2.66 15.92
C GLN A 291 1.76 -1.13 15.98
N VAL A 292 1.27 -0.53 17.07
CA VAL A 292 1.20 0.91 17.25
C VAL A 292 1.99 1.31 18.48
N PHE A 293 2.93 2.22 18.29
CA PHE A 293 3.89 2.68 19.29
C PHE A 293 3.73 4.18 19.53
N ASN A 294 3.91 4.61 20.78
CA ASN A 294 4.05 6.02 21.08
C ASN A 294 5.42 6.58 20.62
N ARG A 295 5.63 7.88 20.80
CA ARG A 295 6.91 8.54 20.44
C ARG A 295 8.11 8.11 21.29
N GLN A 296 7.86 7.45 22.43
CA GLN A 296 8.88 6.89 23.31
C GLN A 296 9.29 5.47 22.90
N GLY A 297 8.52 4.86 21.98
CA GLY A 297 8.73 3.50 21.52
C GLY A 297 8.02 2.43 22.35
N ASP A 298 7.11 2.85 23.24
CA ASP A 298 6.27 1.91 23.98
C ASP A 298 5.12 1.42 23.10
N LEU A 299 4.84 0.12 23.15
CA LEU A 299 3.70 -0.46 22.45
C LEU A 299 2.40 -0.01 23.11
N LEU A 300 1.53 0.64 22.35
CA LEU A 300 0.20 1.04 22.80
C LEU A 300 -0.83 -0.07 22.58
N TYR A 301 -0.90 -0.58 21.37
CA TYR A 301 -1.82 -1.65 20.97
C TYR A 301 -1.36 -2.25 19.63
N TYR A 302 -2.07 -3.29 19.22
CA TYR A 302 -1.94 -3.86 17.88
C TYR A 302 -3.31 -4.27 17.36
N PHE A 303 -3.43 -4.42 16.05
CA PHE A 303 -4.63 -4.93 15.39
C PHE A 303 -4.28 -5.80 14.19
N GLY A 304 -5.25 -6.62 13.80
CA GLY A 304 -5.07 -7.61 12.75
C GLY A 304 -4.52 -8.94 13.27
N SER A 305 -4.68 -9.95 12.44
CA SER A 305 -4.18 -11.30 12.63
C SER A 305 -3.99 -11.96 11.27
N ARG A 306 -3.36 -13.13 11.22
CA ARG A 306 -3.22 -13.85 9.94
C ARG A 306 -4.54 -14.41 9.48
N GLY A 307 -4.89 -14.16 8.21
CA GLY A 307 -6.07 -14.73 7.57
C GLY A 307 -6.52 -13.98 6.33
N THR A 308 -7.76 -14.26 5.91
CA THR A 308 -8.37 -13.72 4.68
C THR A 308 -9.60 -12.86 4.92
N GLU A 309 -10.15 -12.89 6.14
CA GLU A 309 -11.36 -12.15 6.51
C GLU A 309 -11.09 -10.65 6.67
N ALA A 310 -12.14 -9.87 6.88
CA ALA A 310 -11.99 -8.45 7.19
C ALA A 310 -11.24 -8.27 8.51
N GLY A 311 -10.24 -7.39 8.52
CA GLY A 311 -9.35 -7.20 9.67
C GLY A 311 -8.23 -8.23 9.81
N GLU A 312 -8.21 -9.28 8.99
CA GLU A 312 -7.11 -10.23 8.92
C GLU A 312 -6.20 -9.92 7.73
N PHE A 313 -4.92 -10.25 7.84
CA PHE A 313 -3.92 -9.95 6.83
C PHE A 313 -3.12 -11.19 6.42
N GLN A 314 -2.76 -11.24 5.13
CA GLN A 314 -1.83 -12.24 4.62
C GLN A 314 -0.61 -11.55 3.99
N LEU A 315 0.52 -11.64 4.70
CA LEU A 315 1.77 -10.96 4.36
C LEU A 315 1.54 -9.47 4.01
N PRO A 316 1.00 -8.67 4.93
CA PRO A 316 0.80 -7.25 4.70
C PRO A 316 2.15 -6.56 4.47
N THR A 317 2.12 -5.46 3.69
CA THR A 317 3.34 -4.75 3.29
C THR A 317 3.26 -3.26 3.60
N GLY A 318 2.77 -2.44 2.71
CA GLY A 318 2.71 -0.99 2.87
C GLY A 318 1.61 -0.52 3.82
N LEU A 319 1.80 0.65 4.41
CA LEU A 319 0.82 1.33 5.23
C LEU A 319 0.91 2.84 4.97
N SER A 320 -0.22 3.52 4.93
CA SER A 320 -0.29 4.98 4.90
C SER A 320 -1.45 5.45 5.76
N ILE A 321 -1.28 6.60 6.39
CA ILE A 321 -2.34 7.28 7.16
C ILE A 321 -2.56 8.63 6.53
N ASP A 322 -3.82 8.99 6.29
CA ASP A 322 -4.16 10.29 5.72
C ASP A 322 -4.47 11.34 6.80
N ALA A 323 -4.70 12.58 6.36
CA ALA A 323 -4.97 13.70 7.26
C ALA A 323 -6.28 13.57 8.06
N GLN A 324 -7.13 12.59 7.75
CA GLN A 324 -8.35 12.25 8.47
C GLN A 324 -8.17 11.05 9.39
N ASP A 325 -6.93 10.58 9.60
CA ASP A 325 -6.60 9.37 10.38
C ASP A 325 -7.20 8.08 9.79
N ARG A 326 -7.45 8.03 8.47
CA ARG A 326 -7.76 6.77 7.81
C ARG A 326 -6.47 6.02 7.50
N ILE A 327 -6.43 4.78 7.92
CA ILE A 327 -5.27 3.90 7.84
C ILE A 327 -5.49 2.92 6.69
N PHE A 328 -4.65 3.01 5.69
CA PHE A 328 -4.66 2.15 4.52
C PHE A 328 -3.57 1.11 4.67
N VAL A 329 -3.95 -0.17 4.78
CA VAL A 329 -3.00 -1.28 4.91
C VAL A 329 -3.02 -2.12 3.65
N VAL A 330 -1.85 -2.33 3.06
CA VAL A 330 -1.69 -3.21 1.89
C VAL A 330 -1.68 -4.66 2.36
N ASP A 331 -2.75 -5.39 2.10
CA ASP A 331 -2.90 -6.81 2.37
C ASP A 331 -2.49 -7.60 1.13
N SER A 332 -1.15 -7.70 0.92
CA SER A 332 -0.53 -8.02 -0.36
C SER A 332 -0.96 -9.36 -0.94
N PHE A 333 -0.95 -10.43 -0.14
CA PHE A 333 -1.31 -11.78 -0.62
C PHE A 333 -2.82 -11.98 -0.74
N ASN A 334 -3.63 -11.20 -0.03
CA ASN A 334 -5.08 -11.12 -0.25
C ASN A 334 -5.44 -10.16 -1.41
N ARG A 335 -4.44 -9.51 -2.04
CA ARG A 335 -4.60 -8.63 -3.21
C ARG A 335 -5.59 -7.49 -3.00
N ARG A 336 -5.54 -6.87 -1.83
CA ARG A 336 -6.48 -5.81 -1.43
C ARG A 336 -5.79 -4.73 -0.60
N ILE A 337 -6.45 -3.59 -0.49
CA ILE A 337 -6.20 -2.60 0.55
C ILE A 337 -7.32 -2.73 1.56
N GLN A 338 -6.99 -2.76 2.85
CA GLN A 338 -7.94 -2.63 3.94
C GLN A 338 -7.84 -1.24 4.55
N VAL A 339 -8.98 -0.63 4.82
CA VAL A 339 -9.08 0.73 5.37
C VAL A 339 -9.66 0.65 6.77
N PHE A 340 -8.95 1.26 7.71
CA PHE A 340 -9.38 1.47 9.07
C PHE A 340 -9.44 2.97 9.35
N HIS A 341 -10.11 3.35 10.42
CA HIS A 341 -10.19 4.73 10.85
C HIS A 341 -9.88 4.83 12.35
N PHE A 342 -8.90 5.64 12.68
CA PHE A 342 -8.57 5.96 14.05
C PHE A 342 -9.33 7.21 14.48
N TYR A 343 -9.99 7.12 15.61
CA TYR A 343 -10.70 8.22 16.24
C TYR A 343 -9.99 8.56 17.56
N GLY A 344 -9.29 9.69 17.58
CA GLY A 344 -8.58 10.21 18.73
C GLY A 344 -9.51 10.67 19.86
N ALA A 345 -8.94 10.92 21.02
CA ALA A 345 -9.67 11.38 22.20
C ALA A 345 -10.43 12.70 21.90
N GLY A 346 -11.71 12.76 22.25
CA GLY A 346 -12.54 13.97 22.11
C GLY A 346 -13.22 14.19 20.76
N LYS A 347 -12.98 13.39 19.74
CA LYS A 347 -13.69 13.49 18.43
C LYS A 347 -15.09 12.82 18.43
N TRP A 348 -15.62 12.42 19.59
CA TRP A 348 -16.86 11.62 19.74
C TRP A 348 -18.14 12.37 20.04
N SER A 349 -18.12 13.67 20.22
CA SER A 349 -19.35 14.42 20.46
C SER A 349 -20.00 14.78 19.11
N HIS A 350 -20.91 13.97 18.57
CA HIS A 350 -21.95 14.30 17.59
C HIS A 350 -22.13 13.34 16.39
N ALA A 351 -22.12 12.05 16.62
CA ALA A 351 -22.69 11.14 15.61
C ALA A 351 -23.53 10.04 16.27
N GLY A 352 -24.57 10.42 16.98
CA GLY A 352 -25.44 9.44 17.63
C GLY A 352 -26.49 10.09 18.52
N GLY A 353 -27.39 10.85 17.92
CA GLY A 353 -28.51 11.44 18.63
C GLY A 353 -29.55 12.04 17.69
N SER A 354 -30.32 11.19 17.07
CA SER A 354 -31.73 11.50 16.73
C SER A 354 -32.51 10.20 16.76
N GLN A 355 -33.39 10.18 17.72
CA GLN A 355 -34.44 9.18 17.94
C GLN A 355 -35.29 8.97 16.69
#